data_74231f4636d97a52ed3afcc105912ecb
#
_entry.id   74231f4636d97a52ed3afcc105912ecb
#
_cell.length_a   1.000
_cell.length_b   1.000
_cell.length_c   1.000
_cell.angle_alpha   90.00
_cell.angle_beta   90.00
_cell.angle_gamma   90.00
#
_symmetry.space_group_name_H-M   'P 1'
#
loop_
_entity.id
_entity.type
_entity.pdbx_description
1 polymer ?
#
loop_
_entity_poly.entity_id
_entity_poly.type
_entity_poly.pdbx_seq_one_letter_code
_entity_poly.pdbx_strand_id
1 'polypeptide(L)'
;MAAVKLKPEPALALVDSCGWLEYVTGGTNADFFEKALLNTGNLIVPALCLYEVGKRMLITHGEAAAFEVFEMMQRSRVVQLKPADHFLAAKTSMTHKLAMADALIWQTAQSFGATLFTQDAGLKHMSGVSLQPK
;
A
#
# COMPACT_ATOMS: atom_id res chain seq x y z
N MET A 1 14.26 -32.22 25.47
CA MET A 1 13.38 -31.03 25.60
C MET A 1 12.86 -30.65 24.23
N ALA A 2 11.56 -30.60 24.06
CA ALA A 2 10.97 -30.24 22.77
C ALA A 2 11.16 -28.76 22.48
N ALA A 3 11.53 -28.43 21.23
CA ALA A 3 11.61 -27.03 20.82
C ALA A 3 10.20 -26.41 20.79
N VAL A 4 10.09 -25.19 21.31
CA VAL A 4 8.85 -24.43 21.23
C VAL A 4 8.70 -23.90 19.80
N LYS A 5 7.62 -24.33 19.13
CA LYS A 5 7.30 -23.81 17.78
C LYS A 5 6.45 -22.55 17.97
N LEU A 6 7.05 -21.41 17.74
CA LEU A 6 6.33 -20.14 17.73
C LEU A 6 5.63 -19.99 16.38
N LYS A 7 4.39 -19.51 16.40
CA LYS A 7 3.73 -19.15 15.15
C LYS A 7 4.46 -17.97 14.53
N PRO A 8 4.74 -18.00 13.21
CA PRO A 8 5.32 -16.84 12.55
C PRO A 8 4.39 -15.65 12.72
N GLU A 9 4.95 -14.47 12.91
CA GLU A 9 4.16 -13.25 12.92
C GLU A 9 3.49 -13.07 11.56
N PRO A 10 2.25 -12.54 11.52
CA PRO A 10 1.61 -12.22 10.25
C PRO A 10 2.49 -11.25 9.46
N ALA A 11 2.63 -11.50 8.17
CA ALA A 11 3.36 -10.58 7.30
C ALA A 11 2.68 -9.21 7.30
N LEU A 12 3.48 -8.15 7.27
CA LEU A 12 2.94 -6.81 7.09
C LEU A 12 2.29 -6.70 5.73
N ALA A 13 1.26 -5.87 5.65
CA ALA A 13 0.56 -5.57 4.41
C ALA A 13 0.71 -4.08 4.08
N LEU A 14 0.80 -3.79 2.79
CA LEU A 14 0.72 -2.45 2.26
C LEU A 14 -0.32 -2.47 1.15
N VAL A 15 -1.35 -1.64 1.26
CA VAL A 15 -2.36 -1.51 0.20
C VAL A 15 -2.03 -0.27 -0.62
N ASP A 16 -1.89 -0.46 -1.94
CA ASP A 16 -1.64 0.62 -2.88
C ASP A 16 -2.78 1.65 -2.86
N SER A 17 -2.49 2.88 -3.27
CA SER A 17 -3.49 3.96 -3.29
C SER A 17 -4.75 3.56 -4.05
N CYS A 18 -4.60 2.86 -5.18
CA CYS A 18 -5.76 2.37 -5.94
C CYS A 18 -6.63 1.40 -5.12
N GLY A 19 -6.03 0.60 -4.25
CA GLY A 19 -6.77 -0.32 -3.38
C GLY A 19 -7.57 0.40 -2.30
N TRP A 20 -7.00 1.43 -1.71
CA TRP A 20 -7.72 2.28 -0.77
C TRP A 20 -8.94 2.92 -1.44
N LEU A 21 -8.74 3.50 -2.62
CA LEU A 21 -9.83 4.14 -3.38
C LEU A 21 -10.91 3.13 -3.76
N GLU A 22 -10.51 1.96 -4.23
CA GLU A 22 -11.44 0.90 -4.59
C GLU A 22 -12.31 0.48 -3.40
N TYR A 23 -11.69 0.34 -2.23
CA TYR A 23 -12.40 -0.05 -1.01
C TYR A 23 -13.37 1.03 -0.53
N VAL A 24 -12.91 2.27 -0.39
CA VAL A 24 -13.73 3.35 0.19
C VAL A 24 -14.85 3.80 -0.74
N THR A 25 -14.72 3.58 -2.05
CA THR A 25 -15.77 3.93 -3.02
C THR A 25 -16.65 2.74 -3.41
N GLY A 26 -16.42 1.55 -2.81
CA GLY A 26 -17.24 0.38 -3.07
C GLY A 26 -17.08 -0.20 -4.47
N GLY A 27 -15.87 -0.14 -5.02
CA GLY A 27 -15.59 -0.67 -6.35
C GLY A 27 -15.61 -2.20 -6.41
N THR A 28 -15.47 -2.74 -7.62
CA THR A 28 -15.58 -4.18 -7.90
C THR A 28 -14.59 -5.02 -7.10
N ASN A 29 -13.38 -4.50 -6.87
CA ASN A 29 -12.32 -5.22 -6.16
C ASN A 29 -12.22 -4.86 -4.67
N ALA A 30 -13.24 -4.18 -4.11
CA ALA A 30 -13.21 -3.77 -2.70
C ALA A 30 -12.94 -4.95 -1.76
N ASP A 31 -13.58 -6.10 -1.99
CA ASP A 31 -13.43 -7.28 -1.13
C ASP A 31 -11.99 -7.82 -1.12
N PHE A 32 -11.29 -7.72 -2.23
CA PHE A 32 -9.89 -8.15 -2.30
C PHE A 32 -9.00 -7.38 -1.32
N PHE A 33 -9.26 -6.10 -1.16
CA PHE A 33 -8.45 -5.23 -0.29
C PHE A 33 -8.92 -5.24 1.17
N GLU A 34 -10.17 -5.60 1.42
CA GLU A 34 -10.81 -5.45 2.73
C GLU A 34 -10.05 -6.15 3.86
N LYS A 35 -9.64 -7.39 3.63
CA LYS A 35 -8.97 -8.18 4.67
C LYS A 35 -7.69 -7.50 5.17
N ALA A 36 -6.87 -7.00 4.24
CA ALA A 36 -5.64 -6.30 4.59
C ALA A 36 -5.94 -4.97 5.29
N LEU A 37 -6.94 -4.23 4.78
CA LEU A 37 -7.29 -2.91 5.31
C LEU A 37 -7.89 -2.99 6.73
N LEU A 38 -8.63 -4.04 7.03
CA LEU A 38 -9.23 -4.21 8.37
C LEU A 38 -8.23 -4.70 9.41
N ASN A 39 -7.13 -5.31 8.99
CA ASN A 39 -6.07 -5.76 9.91
C ASN A 39 -5.08 -4.63 10.18
N THR A 40 -5.55 -3.59 10.88
CA THR A 40 -4.80 -2.35 11.09
C THR A 40 -3.48 -2.55 11.84
N GLY A 41 -3.38 -3.58 12.68
CA GLY A 41 -2.15 -3.89 13.41
C GLY A 41 -1.00 -4.35 12.52
N ASN A 42 -1.29 -4.87 11.33
CA ASN A 42 -0.31 -5.37 10.38
C ASN A 42 -0.29 -4.56 9.07
N LEU A 43 -0.95 -3.42 9.04
CA LEU A 43 -1.04 -2.57 7.86
C LEU A 43 -0.09 -1.38 7.99
N ILE A 44 0.75 -1.19 6.98
CA ILE A 44 1.56 0.02 6.86
C ILE A 44 0.99 0.89 5.73
N VAL A 45 1.06 2.20 5.93
CA VAL A 45 0.55 3.19 4.99
C VAL A 45 1.69 4.14 4.63
N PRO A 46 2.21 4.08 3.40
CA PRO A 46 3.19 5.07 2.97
C PRO A 46 2.60 6.49 3.05
N ALA A 47 3.38 7.45 3.55
CA ALA A 47 2.93 8.84 3.59
C ALA A 47 2.49 9.33 2.21
N LEU A 48 3.13 8.86 1.14
CA LEU A 48 2.73 9.17 -0.24
C LEU A 48 1.28 8.75 -0.53
N CYS A 49 0.83 7.63 0.01
CA CYS A 49 -0.54 7.17 -0.19
C CYS A 49 -1.56 8.11 0.45
N LEU A 50 -1.23 8.74 1.58
CA LEU A 50 -2.09 9.76 2.18
C LEU A 50 -2.35 10.90 1.21
N TYR A 51 -1.30 11.35 0.52
CA TYR A 51 -1.42 12.41 -0.49
C TYR A 51 -2.25 11.96 -1.69
N GLU A 52 -1.91 10.81 -2.26
CA GLU A 52 -2.57 10.34 -3.48
C GLU A 52 -4.06 10.08 -3.27
N VAL A 53 -4.41 9.36 -2.20
CA VAL A 53 -5.80 9.06 -1.85
C VAL A 53 -6.53 10.35 -1.48
N GLY A 54 -5.91 11.20 -0.66
CA GLY A 54 -6.49 12.47 -0.25
C GLY A 54 -6.81 13.36 -1.44
N LYS A 55 -5.87 13.52 -2.37
CA LYS A 55 -6.07 14.34 -3.56
C LYS A 55 -7.21 13.80 -4.42
N ARG A 56 -7.25 12.49 -4.66
CA ARG A 56 -8.31 11.89 -5.47
C ARG A 56 -9.68 12.04 -4.82
N MET A 57 -9.76 11.81 -3.51
CA MET A 57 -11.01 11.97 -2.77
C MET A 57 -11.49 13.43 -2.76
N LEU A 58 -10.57 14.38 -2.62
CA LEU A 58 -10.91 15.79 -2.70
C LEU A 58 -11.57 16.15 -4.04
N ILE A 59 -11.00 15.62 -5.13
CA ILE A 59 -11.50 15.89 -6.49
C ILE A 59 -12.87 15.22 -6.71
N THR A 60 -13.05 13.98 -6.25
CA THR A 60 -14.21 13.17 -6.59
C THR A 60 -15.36 13.26 -5.59
N HIS A 61 -15.08 13.47 -4.30
CA HIS A 61 -16.08 13.36 -3.23
C HIS A 61 -16.09 14.56 -2.28
N GLY A 62 -15.18 15.53 -2.43
CA GLY A 62 -15.14 16.73 -1.61
C GLY A 62 -14.37 16.57 -0.31
N GLU A 63 -14.23 17.69 0.41
CA GLU A 63 -13.36 17.80 1.57
C GLU A 63 -13.78 16.92 2.75
N ALA A 64 -15.08 16.87 3.06
CA ALA A 64 -15.55 16.10 4.22
C ALA A 64 -15.28 14.61 4.06
N ALA A 65 -15.59 14.04 2.88
CA ALA A 65 -15.32 12.63 2.59
C ALA A 65 -13.82 12.35 2.54
N ALA A 66 -13.04 13.25 1.94
CA ALA A 66 -11.59 13.11 1.88
C ALA A 66 -10.98 13.09 3.29
N PHE A 67 -11.45 13.95 4.18
CA PHE A 67 -10.95 14.00 5.55
C PHE A 67 -11.28 12.74 6.33
N GLU A 68 -12.47 12.17 6.16
CA GLU A 68 -12.84 10.90 6.79
C GLU A 68 -11.90 9.76 6.37
N VAL A 69 -11.58 9.68 5.08
CA VAL A 69 -10.65 8.66 4.56
C VAL A 69 -9.24 8.90 5.10
N PHE A 70 -8.80 10.15 5.13
CA PHE A 70 -7.50 10.53 5.69
C PHE A 70 -7.37 10.09 7.15
N GLU A 71 -8.41 10.32 7.96
CA GLU A 71 -8.45 9.87 9.35
C GLU A 71 -8.39 8.34 9.46
N MET A 72 -9.15 7.64 8.60
CA MET A 72 -9.16 6.18 8.59
C MET A 72 -7.78 5.60 8.27
N MET A 73 -7.09 6.16 7.29
CA MET A 73 -5.76 5.69 6.90
C MET A 73 -4.75 5.83 8.03
N GLN A 74 -4.90 6.83 8.88
CA GLN A 74 -3.98 7.08 10.00
C GLN A 74 -4.20 6.16 11.20
N ARG A 75 -5.21 5.31 11.18
CA ARG A 75 -5.39 4.28 12.22
C ARG A 75 -4.36 3.15 12.13
N SER A 76 -3.68 3.06 11.00
CA SER A 76 -2.60 2.12 10.78
C SER A 76 -1.25 2.83 10.89
N ARG A 77 -0.17 2.08 10.74
CA ARG A 77 1.17 2.65 10.86
C ARG A 77 1.55 3.41 9.59
N VAL A 78 1.63 4.74 9.69
CA VAL A 78 2.13 5.58 8.60
C VAL A 78 3.65 5.51 8.58
N VAL A 79 4.24 5.26 7.42
CA VAL A 79 5.68 5.07 7.24
C VAL A 79 6.22 5.97 6.13
N GLN A 80 7.52 6.24 6.20
CA GLN A 80 8.25 6.99 5.17
C GLN A 80 9.53 6.25 4.83
N LEU A 81 9.97 6.40 3.59
CA LEU A 81 11.26 5.89 3.13
C LEU A 81 12.41 6.74 3.66
N LYS A 82 13.54 6.09 3.93
CA LYS A 82 14.80 6.75 4.23
C LYS A 82 15.46 7.26 2.93
N PRO A 83 16.40 8.21 3.01
CA PRO A 83 17.10 8.68 1.81
C PRO A 83 17.69 7.58 0.94
N ALA A 84 18.32 6.56 1.54
CA ALA A 84 18.90 5.44 0.79
C ALA A 84 17.86 4.67 0.00
N ASP A 85 16.64 4.51 0.54
CA ASP A 85 15.56 3.80 -0.13
C ASP A 85 15.08 4.55 -1.38
N HIS A 86 15.16 5.89 -1.36
CA HIS A 86 14.81 6.69 -2.54
C HIS A 86 15.77 6.41 -3.70
N PHE A 87 17.05 6.24 -3.41
CA PHE A 87 18.03 5.88 -4.44
C PHE A 87 17.73 4.49 -5.02
N LEU A 88 17.38 3.53 -4.17
CA LEU A 88 16.97 2.20 -4.62
C LEU A 88 15.69 2.25 -5.46
N ALA A 89 14.71 3.05 -5.07
CA ALA A 89 13.48 3.24 -5.84
C ALA A 89 13.77 3.86 -7.21
N ALA A 90 14.69 4.81 -7.27
CA ALA A 90 15.10 5.43 -8.55
C ALA A 90 15.72 4.40 -9.50
N LYS A 91 16.59 3.52 -8.98
CA LYS A 91 17.16 2.43 -9.77
C LYS A 91 16.11 1.47 -10.28
N THR A 92 15.17 1.09 -9.41
CA THR A 92 14.07 0.20 -9.77
C THR A 92 13.17 0.82 -10.85
N SER A 93 12.85 2.10 -10.68
CA SER A 93 12.05 2.85 -11.67
C SER A 93 12.70 2.81 -13.04
N MET A 94 14.00 3.05 -13.10
CA MET A 94 14.76 3.03 -14.36
C MET A 94 14.79 1.62 -14.97
N THR A 95 15.10 0.61 -14.17
CA THR A 95 15.26 -0.78 -14.64
C THR A 95 13.95 -1.39 -15.10
N HIS A 96 12.87 -1.18 -14.34
CA HIS A 96 11.56 -1.80 -14.58
C HIS A 96 10.55 -0.85 -15.23
N LYS A 97 10.97 0.35 -15.56
CA LYS A 97 10.13 1.39 -16.20
C LYS A 97 8.85 1.67 -15.40
N LEU A 98 8.99 1.78 -14.08
CA LEU A 98 7.89 2.12 -13.20
C LEU A 98 7.71 3.63 -13.10
N ALA A 99 6.45 4.07 -13.00
CA ALA A 99 6.14 5.45 -12.62
C ALA A 99 6.70 5.74 -11.21
N MET A 100 6.94 7.01 -10.92
CA MET A 100 7.53 7.44 -9.65
C MET A 100 6.77 6.90 -8.44
N ALA A 101 5.45 7.08 -8.41
CA ALA A 101 4.65 6.65 -7.27
C ALA A 101 4.73 5.13 -7.09
N ASP A 102 4.61 4.37 -8.17
CA ASP A 102 4.69 2.89 -8.12
C ASP A 102 6.04 2.42 -7.60
N ALA A 103 7.13 3.05 -8.04
CA ALA A 103 8.47 2.69 -7.58
C ALA A 103 8.64 2.98 -6.09
N LEU A 104 8.16 4.12 -5.61
CA LEU A 104 8.26 4.50 -4.20
C LEU A 104 7.39 3.59 -3.31
N ILE A 105 6.20 3.26 -3.75
CA ILE A 105 5.29 2.39 -2.99
C ILE A 105 5.85 0.96 -2.95
N TRP A 106 6.30 0.44 -4.09
CA TRP A 106 6.91 -0.90 -4.12
C TRP A 106 8.15 -0.97 -3.23
N GLN A 107 9.02 0.06 -3.29
CA GLN A 107 10.20 0.11 -2.43
C GLN A 107 9.82 0.16 -0.95
N THR A 108 8.75 0.86 -0.60
CA THR A 108 8.25 0.89 0.78
C THR A 108 7.90 -0.53 1.23
N ALA A 109 7.17 -1.28 0.41
CA ALA A 109 6.83 -2.66 0.72
C ALA A 109 8.10 -3.51 0.94
N GLN A 110 9.09 -3.38 0.06
CA GLN A 110 10.35 -4.12 0.17
C GLN A 110 11.11 -3.76 1.45
N SER A 111 11.25 -2.48 1.73
CA SER A 111 12.03 -2.00 2.88
C SER A 111 11.39 -2.40 4.22
N PHE A 112 10.08 -2.54 4.28
CA PHE A 112 9.37 -2.94 5.51
C PHE A 112 8.98 -4.42 5.54
N GLY A 113 9.34 -5.19 4.51
CA GLY A 113 8.98 -6.61 4.47
C GLY A 113 7.49 -6.86 4.34
N ALA A 114 6.76 -5.98 3.65
CA ALA A 114 5.32 -6.07 3.48
C ALA A 114 4.94 -6.66 2.12
N THR A 115 3.81 -7.36 2.08
CA THR A 115 3.17 -7.73 0.80
C THR A 115 2.41 -6.51 0.27
N LEU A 116 2.62 -6.18 -0.99
CA LEU A 116 1.94 -5.07 -1.67
C LEU A 116 0.69 -5.58 -2.38
N PHE A 117 -0.47 -5.13 -1.91
CA PHE A 117 -1.76 -5.42 -2.53
C PHE A 117 -2.13 -4.30 -3.48
N THR A 118 -2.36 -4.65 -4.74
CA THR A 118 -2.63 -3.66 -5.79
C THR A 118 -3.54 -4.21 -6.87
N GLN A 119 -4.16 -3.33 -7.65
CA GLN A 119 -4.83 -3.69 -8.89
C GLN A 119 -4.13 -3.11 -10.12
N ASP A 120 -2.94 -2.52 -9.92
CA ASP A 120 -2.15 -1.92 -11.00
C ASP A 120 -1.33 -2.99 -11.72
N ALA A 121 -1.69 -3.27 -12.98
CA ALA A 121 -1.00 -4.25 -13.82
C ALA A 121 0.48 -3.91 -14.04
N GLY A 122 0.87 -2.65 -13.91
CA GLY A 122 2.25 -2.22 -14.04
C GLY A 122 3.18 -2.84 -12.99
N LEU A 123 2.63 -3.32 -11.88
CA LEU A 123 3.39 -3.94 -10.79
C LEU A 123 3.39 -5.46 -10.82
N LYS A 124 2.75 -6.10 -11.81
CA LYS A 124 2.53 -7.55 -11.83
C LYS A 124 3.81 -8.39 -11.84
N HIS A 125 4.90 -7.85 -12.38
CA HIS A 125 6.18 -8.56 -12.46
C HIS A 125 7.10 -8.31 -11.27
N MET A 126 6.67 -7.47 -10.34
CA MET A 126 7.49 -7.13 -9.18
C MET A 126 7.31 -8.14 -8.06
N SER A 127 8.40 -8.48 -7.37
CA SER A 127 8.34 -9.43 -6.25
C SER A 127 7.54 -8.87 -5.08
N GLY A 128 6.87 -9.77 -4.34
CA GLY A 128 6.11 -9.37 -3.14
C GLY A 128 4.79 -8.67 -3.44
N VAL A 129 4.28 -8.78 -4.66
CA VAL A 129 3.03 -8.14 -5.08
C VAL A 129 1.91 -9.18 -5.15
N SER A 130 0.77 -8.84 -4.55
CA SER A 130 -0.49 -9.57 -4.69
C SER A 130 -1.42 -8.72 -5.54
N LEU A 131 -1.68 -9.17 -6.75
CA LEU A 131 -2.42 -8.40 -7.76
C LEU A 131 -3.82 -8.94 -7.96
N GLN A 132 -4.80 -8.04 -7.91
CA GLN A 132 -6.17 -8.31 -8.36
C GLN A 132 -6.43 -7.41 -9.57
N PRO A 133 -6.49 -7.95 -10.79
CA PRO A 133 -6.70 -7.15 -11.99
C PRO A 133 -8.05 -6.44 -11.97
N LYS A 134 -8.07 -5.27 -12.56
CA LYS A 134 -9.32 -4.54 -12.77
C LYS A 134 -10.28 -5.31 -13.69
#